data_7cc2f3b00177f5865bdd4be825f18cf4
#
_entry.id   7cc2f3b00177f5865bdd4be825f18cf4
#
_cell.length_a   1.000
_cell.length_b   1.000
_cell.length_c   1.000
_cell.angle_alpha   90.00
_cell.angle_beta   90.00
_cell.angle_gamma   90.00
#
_symmetry.space_group_name_H-M   'P 1'
#
loop_
_entity.id
_entity.type
_entity.pdbx_description
1 polymer ?
#
loop_
_entity_poly.entity_id
_entity_poly.type
_entity_poly.pdbx_seq_one_letter_code
_entity_poly.pdbx_strand_id
1 'polypeptide(L)'
;MDKRYTDSEYLFKNFLLSKLNLKATYLDIPDNNCFYLCISEIIKNLSLNIEKNINDYSNALIKNFYNCLIKDSLFREKQPAVYGALLSKLKDFLDSNKISKKELFGFLLDVRKRNSLSYFRMVFSEVESILSKETINNIDYSISIFNTFLNEIIARGTDIRFLNFSLSEMDTNPAFDKFINYVKYIAEVNPYNKDVLDILVPIKIDEEKDMFIEICDKRNQKYEIIDDTIYCKIYDRNTNDFFTLIEDQMVRISSIFDLIKLYTYHTPEFDSELPIKIKSKILNKEFEIPFNYIIRFTGNKPYSKHLYNTITSLDAAKETDIKFYHQVLNTLSYAEKDLSRKNSNAFVDNWIALETICSISEIKSGYEAVQFFVPKILITTIVRQNITSYLIKAYKNYFKDVKLEDFLKIITSENYEETLNKIPNTYNKYILLNWAKILNNPLNLYQYINRLQDKINIDILRIYILRNEYVHSCNLNAFQTLEFYKLKNIFNIVIDEFFRCLTNRKDKDESHEGIGFDIFNQFTYKWDIMLKSLNLMFKVEEHIYKSDTTKIVPDRTNMTIKLEGNLTYSDYLLNLLKNNNEILKKYIPKKDYKQKDEDLGILENDFINIFTDI
;
A
#
# COMPACT_ATOMS: atom_id res chain seq x y z
N MET A 1 24.32 -3.93 18.99
CA MET A 1 24.20 -4.45 17.61
C MET A 1 24.46 -5.93 17.66
N ASP A 2 23.52 -6.71 17.22
CA ASP A 2 23.66 -8.16 17.12
C ASP A 2 24.75 -8.43 16.06
N LYS A 3 25.89 -9.01 16.44
CA LYS A 3 27.04 -9.28 15.54
C LYS A 3 26.74 -10.33 14.45
N ARG A 4 25.46 -10.72 14.30
CA ARG A 4 24.99 -11.80 13.45
C ARG A 4 24.85 -11.40 11.97
N TYR A 5 24.68 -10.10 11.69
CA TYR A 5 24.41 -9.58 10.35
C TYR A 5 25.44 -8.54 9.92
N THR A 6 25.76 -8.53 8.63
CA THR A 6 26.49 -7.42 8.00
C THR A 6 25.61 -6.17 7.94
N ASP A 7 26.20 -5.00 7.70
CA ASP A 7 25.44 -3.74 7.54
C ASP A 7 24.42 -3.84 6.39
N SER A 8 24.77 -4.54 5.31
CA SER A 8 23.91 -4.76 4.15
C SER A 8 22.72 -5.67 4.46
N GLU A 9 22.95 -6.76 5.18
CA GLU A 9 21.91 -7.69 5.63
C GLU A 9 20.97 -7.00 6.63
N TYR A 10 21.53 -6.22 7.57
CA TYR A 10 20.74 -5.44 8.52
C TYR A 10 19.87 -4.38 7.83
N LEU A 11 20.41 -3.69 6.82
CA LEU A 11 19.64 -2.74 6.01
C LEU A 11 18.47 -3.45 5.31
N PHE A 12 18.72 -4.58 4.66
CA PHE A 12 17.69 -5.32 3.94
C PHE A 12 16.62 -5.87 4.89
N LYS A 13 17.00 -6.42 6.04
CA LYS A 13 16.08 -6.88 7.08
C LYS A 13 15.14 -5.76 7.52
N ASN A 14 15.68 -4.58 7.87
CA ASN A 14 14.85 -3.45 8.29
C ASN A 14 13.97 -2.91 7.16
N PHE A 15 14.46 -2.93 5.92
CA PHE A 15 13.64 -2.61 4.75
C PHE A 15 12.45 -3.57 4.64
N LEU A 16 12.67 -4.89 4.73
CA LEU A 16 11.60 -5.88 4.68
C LEU A 16 10.61 -5.70 5.84
N LEU A 17 11.09 -5.54 7.07
CA LEU A 17 10.23 -5.28 8.25
C LEU A 17 9.33 -4.07 8.04
N SER A 18 9.83 -3.01 7.42
CA SER A 18 9.02 -1.82 7.15
C SER A 18 7.98 -2.04 6.05
N LYS A 19 8.31 -2.83 5.02
CA LYS A 19 7.46 -3.04 3.83
C LYS A 19 6.46 -4.18 3.98
N LEU A 20 6.77 -5.18 4.82
CA LEU A 20 5.92 -6.35 5.05
C LEU A 20 5.02 -6.21 6.27
N ASN A 21 5.06 -5.06 6.96
CA ASN A 21 4.16 -4.81 8.08
C ASN A 21 2.70 -4.74 7.60
N LEU A 22 1.90 -5.73 7.96
CA LEU A 22 0.47 -5.82 7.59
C LEU A 22 -0.39 -4.72 8.22
N LYS A 23 0.12 -3.99 9.21
CA LYS A 23 -0.50 -2.78 9.78
C LYS A 23 0.03 -1.49 9.13
N ALA A 24 0.83 -1.61 8.08
CA ALA A 24 1.48 -0.48 7.41
C ALA A 24 0.46 0.49 6.80
N THR A 25 0.87 1.75 6.71
CA THR A 25 0.09 2.77 5.99
C THR A 25 0.12 2.51 4.49
N TYR A 26 -0.78 3.13 3.74
CA TYR A 26 -0.84 2.99 2.27
C TYR A 26 0.52 3.20 1.57
N LEU A 27 1.37 4.10 2.06
CA LEU A 27 2.69 4.36 1.47
C LEU A 27 3.73 3.28 1.74
N ASP A 28 3.56 2.52 2.82
CA ASP A 28 4.49 1.47 3.19
C ASP A 28 4.18 0.15 2.45
N ILE A 29 2.98 0.05 1.87
CA ILE A 29 2.61 -1.10 1.03
C ILE A 29 3.53 -1.13 -0.19
N PRO A 30 4.09 -2.32 -0.56
CA PRO A 30 4.94 -2.47 -1.73
C PRO A 30 4.29 -1.92 -3.01
N ASP A 31 5.09 -1.27 -3.84
CA ASP A 31 4.64 -0.79 -5.14
C ASP A 31 4.59 -1.95 -6.12
N ASN A 32 3.45 -2.14 -6.80
CA ASN A 32 3.37 -3.12 -7.89
C ASN A 32 4.03 -2.63 -9.20
N ASN A 33 4.84 -1.58 -9.14
CA ASN A 33 5.51 -1.03 -10.30
C ASN A 33 6.83 -1.78 -10.57
N CYS A 34 6.74 -2.97 -11.12
CA CYS A 34 7.90 -3.77 -11.53
C CYS A 34 7.79 -4.19 -13.00
N PHE A 35 8.90 -4.65 -13.56
CA PHE A 35 8.98 -5.04 -14.98
C PHE A 35 7.94 -6.09 -15.34
N TYR A 36 7.85 -7.18 -14.54
CA TYR A 36 6.95 -8.30 -14.84
C TYR A 36 5.48 -7.90 -14.84
N LEU A 37 5.04 -7.16 -13.81
CA LEU A 37 3.63 -6.77 -13.70
C LEU A 37 3.24 -5.76 -14.77
N CYS A 38 4.01 -4.68 -14.91
CA CYS A 38 3.69 -3.63 -15.86
C CYS A 38 3.54 -4.16 -17.29
N ILE A 39 4.49 -5.00 -17.74
CA ILE A 39 4.41 -5.58 -19.08
C ILE A 39 3.23 -6.55 -19.22
N SER A 40 2.91 -7.32 -18.18
CA SER A 40 1.79 -8.26 -18.18
C SER A 40 0.43 -7.55 -18.21
N GLU A 41 0.26 -6.47 -17.48
CA GLU A 41 -0.94 -5.63 -17.47
C GLU A 41 -1.19 -4.99 -18.85
N ILE A 42 -0.15 -4.45 -19.47
CA ILE A 42 -0.27 -3.85 -20.79
C ILE A 42 -0.66 -4.91 -21.83
N ILE A 43 0.02 -6.07 -21.85
CA ILE A 43 -0.31 -7.16 -22.75
C ILE A 43 -1.77 -7.58 -22.57
N LYS A 44 -2.22 -7.77 -21.34
CA LYS A 44 -3.60 -8.16 -21.04
C LYS A 44 -4.60 -7.10 -21.50
N ASN A 45 -4.36 -5.82 -21.21
CA ASN A 45 -5.22 -4.73 -21.63
C ASN A 45 -5.29 -4.61 -23.16
N LEU A 46 -4.15 -4.69 -23.85
CA LEU A 46 -4.10 -4.66 -25.31
C LEU A 46 -4.84 -5.84 -25.94
N SER A 47 -4.73 -7.06 -25.41
CA SER A 47 -5.45 -8.22 -25.92
C SER A 47 -6.97 -8.04 -25.82
N LEU A 48 -7.47 -7.56 -24.67
CA LEU A 48 -8.89 -7.31 -24.47
C LEU A 48 -9.43 -6.20 -25.37
N ASN A 49 -8.63 -5.15 -25.61
CA ASN A 49 -9.01 -4.07 -26.53
C ASN A 49 -9.09 -4.51 -27.99
N ILE A 50 -8.14 -5.37 -28.42
CA ILE A 50 -8.13 -5.92 -29.79
C ILE A 50 -9.34 -6.83 -30.04
N GLU A 51 -9.73 -7.62 -29.03
CA GLU A 51 -10.78 -8.64 -29.15
C GLU A 51 -12.20 -8.11 -28.88
N LYS A 52 -12.36 -7.16 -27.93
CA LYS A 52 -13.68 -6.85 -27.35
C LYS A 52 -14.07 -5.36 -27.32
N ASN A 53 -13.26 -4.45 -27.87
CA ASN A 53 -13.50 -2.99 -27.81
C ASN A 53 -13.83 -2.45 -26.40
N ILE A 54 -13.20 -3.01 -25.38
CA ILE A 54 -13.35 -2.57 -23.98
C ILE A 54 -12.57 -1.27 -23.77
N ASN A 55 -12.94 -0.46 -22.78
CA ASN A 55 -12.29 0.80 -22.43
C ASN A 55 -10.77 0.70 -22.45
N ASP A 56 -10.14 1.58 -23.20
CA ASP A 56 -8.70 1.54 -23.44
C ASP A 56 -7.92 2.30 -22.38
N TYR A 57 -7.34 1.55 -21.45
CA TYR A 57 -6.43 2.07 -20.43
C TYR A 57 -4.95 1.95 -20.82
N SER A 58 -4.66 1.52 -22.05
CA SER A 58 -3.31 1.23 -22.53
C SER A 58 -2.38 2.43 -22.36
N ASN A 59 -2.82 3.64 -22.70
CA ASN A 59 -2.00 4.84 -22.59
C ASN A 59 -1.52 5.10 -21.16
N ALA A 60 -2.41 4.95 -20.16
CA ALA A 60 -2.05 5.17 -18.76
C ALA A 60 -1.06 4.10 -18.25
N LEU A 61 -1.31 2.83 -18.57
CA LEU A 61 -0.43 1.71 -18.20
C LEU A 61 0.93 1.82 -18.89
N ILE A 62 0.96 2.15 -20.18
CA ILE A 62 2.20 2.33 -20.95
C ILE A 62 3.02 3.50 -20.41
N LYS A 63 2.37 4.64 -20.12
CA LYS A 63 3.04 5.80 -19.51
C LYS A 63 3.64 5.45 -18.14
N ASN A 64 2.90 4.68 -17.32
CA ASN A 64 3.42 4.21 -16.04
C ASN A 64 4.67 3.32 -16.22
N PHE A 65 4.60 2.33 -17.13
CA PHE A 65 5.73 1.45 -17.41
C PHE A 65 6.94 2.21 -17.96
N TYR A 66 6.73 3.13 -18.88
CA TYR A 66 7.77 4.01 -19.40
C TYR A 66 8.49 4.80 -18.28
N ASN A 67 7.72 5.38 -17.35
CA ASN A 67 8.25 6.09 -16.20
C ASN A 67 9.02 5.19 -15.23
N CYS A 68 8.61 3.93 -15.07
CA CYS A 68 9.32 2.94 -14.26
C CYS A 68 10.66 2.56 -14.92
N LEU A 69 10.66 2.32 -16.23
CA LEU A 69 11.87 1.96 -16.97
C LEU A 69 12.94 3.07 -16.93
N ILE A 70 12.55 4.33 -17.09
CA ILE A 70 13.51 5.45 -17.03
C ILE A 70 14.31 5.46 -15.71
N LYS A 71 13.68 5.03 -14.62
CA LYS A 71 14.30 4.98 -13.29
C LYS A 71 15.13 3.72 -13.04
N ASP A 72 14.99 2.71 -13.89
CA ASP A 72 15.67 1.42 -13.74
C ASP A 72 17.09 1.48 -14.29
N SER A 73 18.03 1.91 -13.44
CA SER A 73 19.45 2.00 -13.80
C SER A 73 20.07 0.62 -14.02
N LEU A 74 19.66 -0.40 -13.26
CA LEU A 74 20.19 -1.75 -13.37
C LEU A 74 19.85 -2.37 -14.73
N PHE A 75 18.60 -2.24 -15.18
CA PHE A 75 18.19 -2.75 -16.49
C PHE A 75 18.90 -2.03 -17.63
N ARG A 76 19.02 -0.68 -17.52
CA ARG A 76 19.76 0.12 -18.49
C ARG A 76 21.23 -0.30 -18.62
N GLU A 77 21.89 -0.61 -17.51
CA GLU A 77 23.32 -0.97 -17.51
C GLU A 77 23.56 -2.40 -17.96
N LYS A 78 22.74 -3.35 -17.51
CA LYS A 78 22.95 -4.77 -17.74
C LYS A 78 22.36 -5.28 -19.07
N GLN A 79 21.31 -4.64 -19.58
CA GLN A 79 20.62 -5.04 -20.82
C GLN A 79 20.29 -3.83 -21.71
N PRO A 80 21.28 -3.01 -22.11
CA PRO A 80 21.06 -1.72 -22.78
C PRO A 80 20.30 -1.85 -24.10
N ALA A 81 20.50 -2.90 -24.87
CA ALA A 81 19.81 -3.11 -26.15
C ALA A 81 18.29 -3.35 -25.96
N VAL A 82 17.90 -4.20 -25.01
CA VAL A 82 16.50 -4.49 -24.71
C VAL A 82 15.83 -3.27 -24.08
N TYR A 83 16.53 -2.61 -23.15
CA TYR A 83 16.10 -1.37 -22.52
C TYR A 83 15.82 -0.27 -23.56
N GLY A 84 16.77 -0.01 -24.47
CA GLY A 84 16.62 1.01 -25.52
C GLY A 84 15.48 0.69 -26.49
N ALA A 85 15.33 -0.57 -26.91
CA ALA A 85 14.23 -1.00 -27.77
C ALA A 85 12.86 -0.82 -27.09
N LEU A 86 12.74 -1.17 -25.80
CA LEU A 86 11.52 -0.96 -25.04
C LEU A 86 11.15 0.51 -24.93
N LEU A 87 12.09 1.36 -24.49
CA LEU A 87 11.83 2.80 -24.37
C LEU A 87 11.40 3.42 -25.70
N SER A 88 12.10 3.08 -26.80
CA SER A 88 11.74 3.59 -28.12
C SER A 88 10.32 3.19 -28.53
N LYS A 89 9.98 1.90 -28.41
CA LYS A 89 8.65 1.40 -28.81
C LYS A 89 7.52 1.98 -27.94
N LEU A 90 7.72 2.09 -26.62
CA LEU A 90 6.72 2.69 -25.74
C LEU A 90 6.55 4.20 -26.05
N LYS A 91 7.65 4.91 -26.32
CA LYS A 91 7.62 6.32 -26.71
C LYS A 91 6.93 6.54 -28.06
N ASP A 92 7.25 5.73 -29.07
CA ASP A 92 6.61 5.78 -30.38
C ASP A 92 5.10 5.56 -30.31
N PHE A 93 4.63 4.76 -29.37
CA PHE A 93 3.21 4.58 -29.12
C PHE A 93 2.58 5.81 -28.43
N LEU A 94 3.24 6.36 -27.39
CA LEU A 94 2.72 7.49 -26.61
C LEU A 94 2.71 8.80 -27.38
N ASP A 95 3.79 9.11 -28.15
CA ASP A 95 3.99 10.43 -28.75
C ASP A 95 3.24 10.61 -30.07
N SER A 96 2.94 9.55 -30.82
CA SER A 96 2.48 9.70 -32.18
C SER A 96 1.58 8.60 -32.74
N ASN A 97 1.25 7.57 -31.92
CA ASN A 97 0.60 6.37 -32.44
C ASN A 97 1.29 5.81 -33.71
N LYS A 98 2.62 5.99 -33.82
CA LYS A 98 3.41 5.54 -34.97
C LYS A 98 3.39 4.02 -35.14
N ILE A 99 3.09 3.32 -34.05
CA ILE A 99 2.93 1.87 -34.06
C ILE A 99 1.50 1.50 -33.64
N SER A 100 0.98 0.43 -34.24
CA SER A 100 -0.36 -0.06 -33.92
C SER A 100 -0.39 -0.82 -32.58
N LYS A 101 -1.57 -0.89 -31.94
CA LYS A 101 -1.78 -1.70 -30.72
C LYS A 101 -1.34 -3.15 -30.91
N LYS A 102 -1.65 -3.74 -32.10
CA LYS A 102 -1.28 -5.12 -32.42
C LYS A 102 0.23 -5.33 -32.51
N GLU A 103 0.92 -4.35 -33.07
CA GLU A 103 2.38 -4.36 -33.18
C GLU A 103 3.06 -4.25 -31.82
N LEU A 104 2.59 -3.30 -30.98
CA LEU A 104 3.07 -3.17 -29.62
C LEU A 104 2.78 -4.42 -28.79
N PHE A 105 1.59 -5.00 -28.91
CA PHE A 105 1.22 -6.25 -28.24
C PHE A 105 2.19 -7.38 -28.59
N GLY A 106 2.43 -7.62 -29.89
CA GLY A 106 3.36 -8.67 -30.33
C GLY A 106 4.77 -8.46 -29.81
N PHE A 107 5.27 -7.21 -29.85
CA PHE A 107 6.59 -6.86 -29.34
C PHE A 107 6.69 -7.10 -27.80
N LEU A 108 5.73 -6.61 -27.02
CA LEU A 108 5.74 -6.78 -25.57
C LEU A 108 5.59 -8.25 -25.15
N LEU A 109 4.81 -9.04 -25.89
CA LEU A 109 4.68 -10.48 -25.65
C LEU A 109 6.02 -11.22 -25.84
N ASP A 110 6.77 -10.88 -26.89
CA ASP A 110 8.10 -11.44 -27.15
C ASP A 110 9.10 -11.02 -26.06
N VAL A 111 9.13 -9.73 -25.72
CA VAL A 111 9.98 -9.23 -24.63
C VAL A 111 9.65 -9.93 -23.31
N ARG A 112 8.38 -10.06 -22.93
CA ARG A 112 7.99 -10.75 -21.70
C ARG A 112 8.48 -12.20 -21.70
N LYS A 113 8.27 -12.91 -22.80
CA LYS A 113 8.64 -14.33 -22.93
C LYS A 113 10.15 -14.53 -22.81
N ARG A 114 10.95 -13.68 -23.43
CA ARG A 114 12.42 -13.83 -23.48
C ARG A 114 13.13 -13.22 -22.26
N ASN A 115 12.63 -12.11 -21.73
CA ASN A 115 13.41 -11.29 -20.81
C ASN A 115 12.87 -11.29 -19.36
N SER A 116 11.62 -11.72 -19.08
CA SER A 116 11.09 -11.57 -17.73
C SER A 116 11.85 -12.39 -16.67
N LEU A 117 12.27 -13.61 -17.00
CA LEU A 117 13.04 -14.44 -16.09
C LEU A 117 14.51 -13.97 -15.98
N SER A 118 15.11 -13.56 -17.11
CA SER A 118 16.48 -13.02 -17.11
C SER A 118 16.57 -11.69 -16.33
N TYR A 119 15.56 -10.83 -16.43
CA TYR A 119 15.44 -9.62 -15.63
C TYR A 119 15.38 -9.94 -14.14
N PHE A 120 14.50 -10.87 -13.74
CA PHE A 120 14.40 -11.25 -12.33
C PHE A 120 15.71 -11.83 -11.77
N ARG A 121 16.37 -12.71 -12.53
CA ARG A 121 17.68 -13.26 -12.14
C ARG A 121 18.75 -12.19 -12.02
N MET A 122 18.71 -11.18 -12.89
CA MET A 122 19.62 -10.03 -12.82
C MET A 122 19.42 -9.23 -11.55
N VAL A 123 18.16 -8.92 -11.20
CA VAL A 123 17.80 -8.22 -9.94
C VAL A 123 18.23 -9.04 -8.73
N PHE A 124 17.95 -10.35 -8.73
CA PHE A 124 18.34 -11.25 -7.65
C PHE A 124 19.85 -11.33 -7.48
N SER A 125 20.62 -11.46 -8.58
CA SER A 125 22.09 -11.47 -8.54
C SER A 125 22.66 -10.16 -7.99
N GLU A 126 22.01 -9.03 -8.27
CA GLU A 126 22.42 -7.74 -7.69
C GLU A 126 22.13 -7.67 -6.19
N VAL A 127 21.00 -8.22 -5.72
CA VAL A 127 20.72 -8.39 -4.28
C VAL A 127 21.80 -9.23 -3.63
N GLU A 128 22.18 -10.40 -4.21
CA GLU A 128 23.27 -11.24 -3.69
C GLU A 128 24.60 -10.46 -3.63
N SER A 129 24.91 -9.67 -4.67
CA SER A 129 26.10 -8.84 -4.70
C SER A 129 26.12 -7.78 -3.60
N ILE A 130 24.99 -7.14 -3.32
CA ILE A 130 24.86 -6.14 -2.26
C ILE A 130 25.03 -6.81 -0.88
N LEU A 131 24.36 -7.94 -0.65
CA LEU A 131 24.38 -8.66 0.62
C LEU A 131 25.74 -9.28 0.93
N SER A 132 26.55 -9.58 -0.09
CA SER A 132 27.91 -10.09 0.10
C SER A 132 28.93 -9.04 0.59
N LYS A 133 28.56 -7.74 0.58
CA LYS A 133 29.43 -6.63 1.01
C LYS A 133 29.24 -6.37 2.51
N GLU A 134 30.33 -6.24 3.23
CA GLU A 134 30.29 -5.90 4.67
C GLU A 134 29.74 -4.48 4.92
N THR A 135 30.05 -3.54 4.01
CA THR A 135 29.67 -2.11 4.10
C THR A 135 28.85 -1.65 2.90
N ILE A 136 27.97 -0.71 3.14
CA ILE A 136 27.08 -0.14 2.11
C ILE A 136 27.69 1.14 1.55
N ASN A 137 28.07 1.13 0.29
CA ASN A 137 28.63 2.30 -0.38
C ASN A 137 27.55 3.30 -0.86
N ASN A 138 26.38 2.80 -1.27
CA ASN A 138 25.26 3.61 -1.78
C ASN A 138 23.93 3.04 -1.29
N ILE A 139 23.39 3.67 -0.25
CA ILE A 139 22.14 3.23 0.39
C ILE A 139 20.95 3.42 -0.54
N ASP A 140 20.85 4.55 -1.26
CA ASP A 140 19.75 4.84 -2.17
C ASP A 140 19.66 3.77 -3.27
N TYR A 141 20.80 3.39 -3.85
CA TYR A 141 20.88 2.32 -4.84
C TYR A 141 20.44 0.97 -4.24
N SER A 142 20.98 0.60 -3.07
CA SER A 142 20.66 -0.67 -2.41
C SER A 142 19.17 -0.78 -2.12
N ILE A 143 18.55 0.27 -1.57
CA ILE A 143 17.11 0.30 -1.29
C ILE A 143 16.29 0.24 -2.59
N SER A 144 16.73 0.88 -3.66
CA SER A 144 16.06 0.78 -4.97
C SER A 144 16.06 -0.66 -5.50
N ILE A 145 17.19 -1.36 -5.41
CA ILE A 145 17.31 -2.78 -5.81
C ILE A 145 16.45 -3.67 -4.93
N PHE A 146 16.47 -3.47 -3.60
CA PHE A 146 15.63 -4.23 -2.66
C PHE A 146 14.13 -4.04 -2.93
N ASN A 147 13.71 -2.81 -3.24
CA ASN A 147 12.33 -2.52 -3.61
C ASN A 147 11.93 -3.18 -4.94
N THR A 148 12.80 -3.13 -5.94
CA THR A 148 12.58 -3.81 -7.23
C THR A 148 12.48 -5.32 -7.03
N PHE A 149 13.35 -5.92 -6.22
CA PHE A 149 13.31 -7.33 -5.90
C PHE A 149 12.01 -7.74 -5.21
N LEU A 150 11.62 -7.01 -4.16
CA LEU A 150 10.38 -7.27 -3.42
C LEU A 150 9.16 -7.19 -4.33
N ASN A 151 9.08 -6.15 -5.16
CA ASN A 151 7.98 -5.97 -6.11
C ASN A 151 7.94 -7.10 -7.16
N GLU A 152 9.08 -7.57 -7.65
CA GLU A 152 9.15 -8.68 -8.61
C GLU A 152 8.66 -10.00 -8.00
N ILE A 153 9.02 -10.34 -6.76
CA ILE A 153 8.55 -11.57 -6.12
C ILE A 153 7.04 -11.53 -5.83
N ILE A 154 6.54 -10.39 -5.36
CA ILE A 154 5.09 -10.21 -5.13
C ILE A 154 4.33 -10.28 -6.47
N ALA A 155 4.80 -9.59 -7.50
CA ALA A 155 4.18 -9.59 -8.83
C ALA A 155 4.17 -10.98 -9.49
N ARG A 156 5.05 -11.87 -9.09
CA ARG A 156 5.11 -13.27 -9.54
C ARG A 156 4.21 -14.21 -8.76
N GLY A 157 3.47 -13.67 -7.80
CA GLY A 157 2.42 -14.36 -7.05
C GLY A 157 2.79 -14.76 -5.62
N THR A 158 3.93 -14.31 -5.10
CA THR A 158 4.27 -14.56 -3.69
C THR A 158 3.41 -13.67 -2.77
N ASP A 159 2.71 -14.30 -1.84
CA ASP A 159 1.83 -13.59 -0.90
C ASP A 159 2.63 -12.79 0.14
N ILE A 160 2.23 -11.56 0.38
CA ILE A 160 2.88 -10.67 1.36
C ILE A 160 2.83 -11.25 2.80
N ARG A 161 1.79 -12.04 3.12
CA ARG A 161 1.68 -12.70 4.43
C ARG A 161 2.72 -13.81 4.59
N PHE A 162 3.00 -14.54 3.49
CA PHE A 162 4.07 -15.52 3.46
C PHE A 162 5.43 -14.86 3.69
N LEU A 163 5.68 -13.72 3.03
CA LEU A 163 6.93 -12.97 3.22
C LEU A 163 7.07 -12.48 4.66
N ASN A 164 6.00 -11.97 5.26
CA ASN A 164 6.00 -11.54 6.66
C ASN A 164 6.23 -12.73 7.61
N PHE A 165 5.53 -13.84 7.42
CA PHE A 165 5.72 -15.05 8.22
C PHE A 165 7.15 -15.59 8.12
N SER A 166 7.67 -15.75 6.91
CA SER A 166 9.03 -16.26 6.68
C SER A 166 10.10 -15.33 7.27
N LEU A 167 9.85 -14.02 7.30
CA LEU A 167 10.72 -13.05 7.96
C LEU A 167 10.77 -13.26 9.48
N SER A 168 9.66 -13.62 10.11
CA SER A 168 9.63 -13.94 11.55
C SER A 168 10.36 -15.24 11.88
N GLU A 169 10.43 -16.21 10.96
CA GLU A 169 11.17 -17.46 11.12
C GLU A 169 12.69 -17.31 10.85
N MET A 170 13.11 -16.24 10.20
CA MET A 170 14.48 -16.04 9.74
C MET A 170 15.52 -16.11 10.87
N ASP A 171 15.21 -15.55 12.04
CA ASP A 171 16.15 -15.47 13.16
C ASP A 171 16.26 -16.78 13.97
N THR A 172 15.26 -17.64 13.88
CA THR A 172 15.10 -18.81 14.75
C THR A 172 15.27 -20.14 14.04
N ASN A 173 15.11 -20.15 12.68
CA ASN A 173 15.13 -21.37 11.92
C ASN A 173 16.55 -21.72 11.41
N PRO A 174 17.09 -22.94 11.71
CA PRO A 174 18.41 -23.37 11.23
C PRO A 174 18.55 -23.43 9.71
N ALA A 175 17.45 -23.53 8.94
CA ALA A 175 17.50 -23.50 7.48
C ALA A 175 18.01 -22.15 6.95
N PHE A 176 17.95 -21.10 7.76
CA PHE A 176 18.39 -19.73 7.45
C PHE A 176 19.64 -19.34 8.25
N ASP A 177 20.58 -20.28 8.40
CA ASP A 177 21.89 -20.04 9.04
C ASP A 177 22.64 -18.85 8.43
N LYS A 178 22.46 -18.64 7.12
CA LYS A 178 22.93 -17.49 6.37
C LYS A 178 21.73 -16.70 5.82
N PHE A 179 21.79 -15.39 5.91
CA PHE A 179 20.76 -14.49 5.42
C PHE A 179 20.43 -14.73 3.94
N ILE A 180 21.43 -15.06 3.13
CA ILE A 180 21.22 -15.36 1.70
C ILE A 180 20.36 -16.60 1.47
N ASN A 181 20.34 -17.58 2.39
CA ASN A 181 19.47 -18.75 2.28
C ASN A 181 18.00 -18.37 2.44
N TYR A 182 17.70 -17.45 3.35
CA TYR A 182 16.38 -16.85 3.47
C TYR A 182 15.97 -16.12 2.18
N VAL A 183 16.85 -15.29 1.62
CA VAL A 183 16.56 -14.57 0.36
C VAL A 183 16.28 -15.53 -0.80
N LYS A 184 17.04 -16.62 -0.90
CA LYS A 184 16.82 -17.70 -1.89
C LYS A 184 15.47 -18.41 -1.68
N TYR A 185 15.11 -18.63 -0.43
CA TYR A 185 13.85 -19.26 -0.07
C TYR A 185 12.64 -18.43 -0.50
N ILE A 186 12.62 -17.14 -0.17
CA ILE A 186 11.50 -16.25 -0.55
C ILE A 186 11.43 -15.98 -2.05
N ALA A 187 12.57 -16.01 -2.75
CA ALA A 187 12.64 -15.76 -4.19
C ALA A 187 12.24 -16.95 -5.07
N GLU A 188 12.19 -18.15 -4.50
CA GLU A 188 11.97 -19.40 -5.26
C GLU A 188 12.79 -19.51 -6.57
N VAL A 189 14.00 -18.93 -6.57
CA VAL A 189 14.82 -18.82 -7.81
C VAL A 189 15.27 -20.18 -8.33
N ASN A 190 15.43 -21.14 -7.43
CA ASN A 190 15.88 -22.47 -7.75
C ASN A 190 14.75 -23.49 -7.55
N PRO A 191 14.36 -24.27 -8.57
CA PRO A 191 13.36 -25.32 -8.41
C PRO A 191 13.72 -26.37 -7.35
N TYR A 192 15.01 -26.51 -7.03
CA TYR A 192 15.47 -27.41 -5.95
C TYR A 192 15.31 -26.82 -4.53
N ASN A 193 15.01 -25.53 -4.42
CA ASN A 193 14.74 -24.85 -3.14
C ASN A 193 13.24 -24.71 -2.85
N LYS A 194 12.40 -25.33 -3.65
CA LYS A 194 10.96 -25.34 -3.40
C LYS A 194 10.65 -26.34 -2.30
N ASP A 195 9.82 -25.88 -1.36
CA ASP A 195 9.37 -26.71 -0.26
C ASP A 195 8.34 -27.75 -0.71
N VAL A 196 8.29 -28.85 -0.01
CA VAL A 196 7.22 -29.83 -0.12
C VAL A 196 6.34 -29.65 1.11
N LEU A 197 5.15 -29.12 0.89
CA LEU A 197 4.22 -28.75 1.94
C LEU A 197 3.07 -29.75 2.05
N ASP A 198 2.82 -30.22 3.28
CA ASP A 198 1.58 -30.91 3.66
C ASP A 198 0.75 -29.96 4.51
N ILE A 199 -0.48 -29.65 4.07
CA ILE A 199 -1.35 -28.67 4.73
C ILE A 199 -2.70 -29.31 5.04
N LEU A 200 -3.21 -29.10 6.25
CA LEU A 200 -4.49 -29.56 6.73
C LEU A 200 -5.38 -28.37 7.08
N VAL A 201 -6.49 -28.20 6.36
CA VAL A 201 -7.47 -27.12 6.55
C VAL A 201 -8.70 -27.70 7.27
N PRO A 202 -9.04 -27.22 8.47
CA PRO A 202 -10.15 -27.77 9.26
C PRO A 202 -11.51 -27.35 8.71
N ILE A 203 -12.46 -28.31 8.74
CA ILE A 203 -13.83 -28.14 8.24
C ILE A 203 -14.81 -28.46 9.37
N LYS A 204 -15.78 -27.59 9.57
CA LYS A 204 -16.90 -27.78 10.49
C LYS A 204 -18.12 -28.29 9.71
N ILE A 205 -18.53 -29.50 10.02
CA ILE A 205 -19.67 -30.17 9.40
C ILE A 205 -20.39 -30.98 10.50
N ASP A 206 -21.68 -30.80 10.62
CA ASP A 206 -22.49 -31.52 11.60
C ASP A 206 -23.19 -32.76 10.97
N GLU A 207 -24.29 -32.56 10.25
CA GLU A 207 -25.14 -33.65 9.75
C GLU A 207 -24.75 -34.16 8.36
N GLU A 208 -24.07 -33.38 7.54
CA GLU A 208 -23.75 -33.68 6.14
C GLU A 208 -22.36 -34.32 5.91
N LYS A 209 -21.78 -34.89 6.96
CA LYS A 209 -20.41 -35.47 6.93
C LYS A 209 -20.26 -36.51 5.82
N ASP A 210 -21.20 -37.43 5.69
CA ASP A 210 -21.14 -38.49 4.68
C ASP A 210 -21.26 -37.94 3.25
N MET A 211 -22.16 -36.97 3.02
CA MET A 211 -22.32 -36.29 1.74
C MET A 211 -21.06 -35.54 1.33
N PHE A 212 -20.45 -34.84 2.29
CA PHE A 212 -19.18 -34.12 2.04
C PHE A 212 -18.07 -35.08 1.64
N ILE A 213 -17.93 -36.20 2.36
CA ILE A 213 -16.94 -37.25 2.07
C ILE A 213 -17.17 -37.82 0.66
N GLU A 214 -18.41 -38.18 0.32
CA GLU A 214 -18.76 -38.71 -1.00
C GLU A 214 -18.41 -37.72 -2.13
N ILE A 215 -18.66 -36.43 -1.95
CA ILE A 215 -18.31 -35.39 -2.93
C ILE A 215 -16.81 -35.21 -3.02
N CYS A 216 -16.09 -35.23 -1.89
CA CYS A 216 -14.64 -35.17 -1.86
C CYS A 216 -14.01 -36.32 -2.65
N ASP A 217 -14.49 -37.55 -2.45
CA ASP A 217 -14.01 -38.74 -3.18
C ASP A 217 -14.28 -38.62 -4.67
N LYS A 218 -15.47 -38.19 -5.08
CA LYS A 218 -15.82 -37.98 -6.50
C LYS A 218 -14.99 -36.88 -7.17
N ARG A 219 -14.55 -35.88 -6.41
CA ARG A 219 -13.75 -34.76 -6.91
C ARG A 219 -12.24 -34.93 -6.72
N ASN A 220 -11.79 -36.10 -6.20
CA ASN A 220 -10.40 -36.35 -5.81
C ASN A 220 -9.86 -35.29 -4.82
N GLN A 221 -10.72 -34.75 -3.96
CA GLN A 221 -10.32 -33.90 -2.88
C GLN A 221 -9.86 -34.77 -1.70
N LYS A 222 -8.58 -34.70 -1.35
CA LYS A 222 -8.05 -35.44 -0.22
C LYS A 222 -8.53 -34.83 1.11
N TYR A 223 -8.81 -35.70 2.06
CA TYR A 223 -9.18 -35.32 3.43
C TYR A 223 -8.56 -36.29 4.45
N GLU A 224 -8.54 -35.89 5.69
CA GLU A 224 -8.09 -36.67 6.84
C GLU A 224 -9.03 -36.40 8.02
N ILE A 225 -9.35 -37.40 8.81
CA ILE A 225 -10.19 -37.26 10.01
C ILE A 225 -9.26 -37.42 11.22
N ILE A 226 -9.18 -36.37 12.03
CA ILE A 226 -8.38 -36.33 13.27
C ILE A 226 -9.31 -35.87 14.39
N ASP A 227 -9.44 -36.71 15.44
CA ASP A 227 -10.28 -36.42 16.61
C ASP A 227 -11.71 -35.97 16.22
N ASP A 228 -12.35 -36.72 15.32
CA ASP A 228 -13.68 -36.45 14.75
C ASP A 228 -13.77 -35.19 13.85
N THR A 229 -12.74 -34.40 13.75
CA THR A 229 -12.69 -33.23 12.87
C THR A 229 -12.21 -33.64 11.46
N ILE A 230 -12.89 -33.15 10.44
CA ILE A 230 -12.47 -33.34 9.04
C ILE A 230 -11.50 -32.24 8.68
N TYR A 231 -10.35 -32.65 8.13
CA TYR A 231 -9.37 -31.75 7.54
C TYR A 231 -9.28 -32.02 6.04
N CYS A 232 -9.47 -30.99 5.22
CA CYS A 232 -9.09 -31.07 3.80
C CYS A 232 -7.59 -31.00 3.66
N LYS A 233 -7.02 -31.94 2.92
CA LYS A 233 -5.57 -32.11 2.77
C LYS A 233 -5.07 -31.59 1.44
N ILE A 234 -4.00 -30.80 1.51
CA ILE A 234 -3.23 -30.34 0.37
C ILE A 234 -1.87 -31.01 0.46
N TYR A 235 -1.51 -31.70 -0.60
CA TYR A 235 -0.31 -32.52 -0.61
C TYR A 235 0.71 -32.07 -1.63
N ASP A 236 1.98 -32.30 -1.32
CA ASP A 236 3.12 -32.34 -2.25
C ASP A 236 3.14 -31.20 -3.27
N ARG A 237 2.79 -30.00 -2.84
CA ARG A 237 2.90 -28.82 -3.69
C ARG A 237 4.31 -28.26 -3.58
N ASN A 238 5.02 -28.23 -4.69
CA ASN A 238 6.34 -27.65 -4.81
C ASN A 238 6.25 -26.12 -4.85
N THR A 239 6.03 -25.52 -3.70
CA THR A 239 6.07 -24.07 -3.51
C THR A 239 6.40 -23.74 -2.07
N ASN A 240 7.02 -22.59 -1.84
CA ASN A 240 7.30 -22.11 -0.51
C ASN A 240 6.11 -21.33 0.06
N ASP A 241 5.28 -20.75 -0.80
CA ASP A 241 4.14 -19.93 -0.43
C ASP A 241 2.89 -20.77 -0.14
N PHE A 242 2.72 -21.12 1.11
CA PHE A 242 1.57 -21.88 1.58
C PHE A 242 0.29 -21.02 1.72
N PHE A 243 0.39 -19.69 1.83
CA PHE A 243 -0.81 -18.85 1.88
C PHE A 243 -1.58 -18.88 0.56
N THR A 244 -0.87 -18.74 -0.56
CA THR A 244 -1.49 -18.87 -1.88
C THR A 244 -2.11 -20.27 -2.08
N LEU A 245 -1.42 -21.32 -1.62
CA LEU A 245 -1.96 -22.69 -1.71
C LEU A 245 -3.24 -22.88 -0.90
N ILE A 246 -3.25 -22.39 0.34
CA ILE A 246 -4.42 -22.51 1.22
C ILE A 246 -5.61 -21.79 0.58
N GLU A 247 -5.40 -20.59 0.05
CA GLU A 247 -6.46 -19.82 -0.58
C GLU A 247 -7.03 -20.47 -1.82
N ASP A 248 -6.19 -20.96 -2.71
CA ASP A 248 -6.61 -21.72 -3.89
C ASP A 248 -7.44 -22.94 -3.49
N GLN A 249 -7.04 -23.61 -2.42
CA GLN A 249 -7.75 -24.78 -1.91
C GLN A 249 -9.07 -24.39 -1.23
N MET A 250 -9.10 -23.33 -0.46
CA MET A 250 -10.33 -22.82 0.14
C MET A 250 -11.39 -22.49 -0.90
N VAL A 251 -11.01 -21.90 -2.04
CA VAL A 251 -11.93 -21.65 -3.16
C VAL A 251 -12.54 -22.99 -3.68
N ARG A 252 -11.72 -24.02 -3.84
CA ARG A 252 -12.19 -25.35 -4.28
C ARG A 252 -13.11 -25.99 -3.26
N ILE A 253 -12.74 -25.95 -1.98
CA ILE A 253 -13.56 -26.49 -0.89
C ILE A 253 -14.90 -25.73 -0.78
N SER A 254 -14.87 -24.40 -0.89
CA SER A 254 -16.09 -23.58 -0.91
C SER A 254 -17.05 -24.01 -2.03
N SER A 255 -16.54 -24.40 -3.19
CA SER A 255 -17.39 -24.94 -4.28
C SER A 255 -18.07 -26.26 -3.92
N ILE A 256 -17.51 -27.05 -3.00
CA ILE A 256 -18.15 -28.24 -2.43
C ILE A 256 -19.24 -27.83 -1.44
N PHE A 257 -18.96 -26.85 -0.59
CA PHE A 257 -19.96 -26.28 0.34
C PHE A 257 -21.19 -25.75 -0.42
N ASP A 258 -20.95 -25.00 -1.50
CA ASP A 258 -22.02 -24.44 -2.33
C ASP A 258 -22.88 -25.56 -2.96
N LEU A 259 -22.30 -26.69 -3.37
CA LEU A 259 -23.04 -27.83 -3.85
C LEU A 259 -23.91 -28.47 -2.75
N ILE A 260 -23.35 -28.67 -1.56
CA ILE A 260 -24.10 -29.22 -0.42
C ILE A 260 -25.27 -28.30 -0.08
N LYS A 261 -25.02 -27.00 -0.02
CA LYS A 261 -26.04 -25.98 0.26
C LYS A 261 -27.22 -26.00 -0.73
N LEU A 262 -27.04 -26.45 -1.96
CA LEU A 262 -28.15 -26.60 -2.90
C LEU A 262 -29.12 -27.73 -2.52
N TYR A 263 -28.68 -28.69 -1.70
CA TYR A 263 -29.46 -29.89 -1.33
C TYR A 263 -29.85 -29.95 0.14
N THR A 264 -29.22 -29.12 0.99
CA THR A 264 -29.41 -29.15 2.44
C THR A 264 -29.67 -27.77 3.01
N TYR A 265 -30.24 -27.70 4.22
CA TYR A 265 -30.44 -26.45 4.96
C TYR A 265 -29.19 -26.06 5.77
N HIS A 266 -28.31 -26.99 6.06
CA HIS A 266 -27.09 -26.79 6.80
C HIS A 266 -25.93 -26.60 5.82
N THR A 267 -25.07 -25.65 6.10
CA THR A 267 -23.93 -25.33 5.22
C THR A 267 -22.65 -25.71 5.94
N PRO A 268 -21.86 -26.62 5.38
CA PRO A 268 -20.49 -26.81 5.85
C PRO A 268 -19.74 -25.49 5.81
N GLU A 269 -18.85 -25.29 6.76
CA GLU A 269 -17.99 -24.09 6.81
C GLU A 269 -16.57 -24.46 7.22
N PHE A 270 -15.65 -23.56 7.01
CA PHE A 270 -14.31 -23.71 7.57
C PHE A 270 -14.37 -23.52 9.08
N ASP A 271 -13.71 -24.42 9.82
CA ASP A 271 -13.65 -24.27 11.28
C ASP A 271 -12.65 -23.18 11.64
N SER A 272 -13.19 -22.01 12.00
CA SER A 272 -12.37 -20.85 12.37
C SER A 272 -11.81 -20.92 13.79
N GLU A 273 -12.24 -21.87 14.59
CA GLU A 273 -11.77 -22.08 15.97
C GLU A 273 -10.50 -22.95 16.00
N LEU A 274 -10.30 -23.78 14.96
CA LEU A 274 -9.14 -24.64 14.83
C LEU A 274 -8.06 -24.02 13.94
N PRO A 275 -6.77 -24.27 14.23
CA PRO A 275 -5.69 -23.80 13.40
C PRO A 275 -5.53 -24.66 12.13
N ILE A 276 -5.00 -24.03 11.07
CA ILE A 276 -4.48 -24.74 9.90
C ILE A 276 -3.13 -25.33 10.27
N LYS A 277 -2.94 -26.62 10.04
CA LYS A 277 -1.69 -27.33 10.32
C LYS A 277 -0.85 -27.41 9.06
N ILE A 278 0.43 -27.05 9.16
CA ILE A 278 1.35 -27.02 8.03
C ILE A 278 2.63 -27.75 8.41
N LYS A 279 3.06 -28.66 7.54
CA LYS A 279 4.34 -29.35 7.64
C LYS A 279 5.20 -28.96 6.47
N SER A 280 6.36 -28.40 6.75
CA SER A 280 7.35 -27.96 5.78
C SER A 280 8.58 -28.87 5.84
N LYS A 281 9.01 -29.40 4.71
CA LYS A 281 10.22 -30.23 4.62
C LYS A 281 11.50 -29.37 4.68
N ILE A 282 11.51 -28.21 4.01
CA ILE A 282 12.69 -27.33 4.03
C ILE A 282 12.92 -26.73 5.43
N LEU A 283 11.85 -26.22 6.05
CA LEU A 283 11.95 -25.66 7.38
C LEU A 283 12.11 -26.74 8.45
N ASN A 284 11.91 -28.01 8.10
CA ASN A 284 11.90 -29.16 9.00
C ASN A 284 11.07 -28.90 10.26
N LYS A 285 9.89 -28.33 10.07
CA LYS A 285 9.03 -27.85 11.14
C LYS A 285 7.57 -28.11 10.81
N GLU A 286 6.82 -28.47 11.85
CA GLU A 286 5.36 -28.41 11.84
C GLU A 286 4.94 -27.15 12.58
N PHE A 287 3.99 -26.41 12.01
CA PHE A 287 3.47 -25.19 12.63
C PHE A 287 1.97 -25.05 12.38
N GLU A 288 1.35 -24.31 13.26
CA GLU A 288 -0.07 -24.04 13.22
C GLU A 288 -0.30 -22.55 12.97
N ILE A 289 -1.14 -22.26 11.99
CA ILE A 289 -1.54 -20.88 11.69
C ILE A 289 -2.98 -20.71 12.11
N PRO A 290 -3.30 -19.75 13.00
CA PRO A 290 -4.67 -19.43 13.32
C PRO A 290 -5.46 -19.12 12.05
N PHE A 291 -6.62 -19.74 11.88
CA PHE A 291 -7.45 -19.56 10.68
C PHE A 291 -7.74 -18.09 10.40
N ASN A 292 -7.96 -17.31 11.46
CA ASN A 292 -8.17 -15.87 11.37
C ASN A 292 -6.99 -15.08 10.75
N TYR A 293 -5.77 -15.60 10.84
CA TYR A 293 -4.59 -14.94 10.25
C TYR A 293 -4.59 -15.02 8.72
N ILE A 294 -5.16 -16.08 8.16
CA ILE A 294 -5.30 -16.25 6.71
C ILE A 294 -6.42 -15.39 6.15
N ILE A 295 -7.51 -15.24 6.90
CA ILE A 295 -8.72 -14.57 6.46
C ILE A 295 -8.72 -13.07 6.76
N ARG A 296 -8.10 -12.64 7.87
CA ARG A 296 -8.16 -11.24 8.30
C ARG A 296 -7.06 -10.39 7.67
N PHE A 297 -7.43 -9.60 6.70
CA PHE A 297 -6.74 -8.36 6.41
C PHE A 297 -7.00 -7.39 7.56
N THR A 298 -6.07 -7.30 8.49
CA THR A 298 -6.11 -6.31 9.56
C THR A 298 -5.63 -4.96 9.02
N GLY A 299 -6.37 -4.37 8.08
CA GLY A 299 -6.20 -2.95 7.79
C GLY A 299 -6.44 -2.14 9.07
N ASN A 300 -5.84 -0.97 9.18
CA ASN A 300 -6.11 -0.07 10.29
C ASN A 300 -7.62 0.11 10.41
N LYS A 301 -8.19 -0.33 11.54
CA LYS A 301 -9.61 -0.08 11.81
C LYS A 301 -9.82 1.42 12.00
N PRO A 302 -10.93 1.99 11.51
CA PRO A 302 -11.30 3.37 11.83
C PRO A 302 -11.26 3.60 13.34
N TYR A 303 -10.84 4.79 13.73
CA TYR A 303 -10.63 5.11 15.15
C TYR A 303 -11.94 4.99 15.94
N SER A 304 -12.01 4.03 16.86
CA SER A 304 -13.18 3.81 17.72
C SER A 304 -13.53 5.03 18.62
N LYS A 305 -12.57 5.91 18.88
CA LYS A 305 -12.77 7.12 19.69
C LYS A 305 -13.75 8.12 19.06
N HIS A 306 -13.87 8.14 17.74
CA HIS A 306 -14.81 9.00 17.04
C HIS A 306 -16.18 8.35 16.81
N LEU A 307 -16.35 7.08 17.15
CA LEU A 307 -17.57 6.32 16.87
C LEU A 307 -18.81 7.00 17.46
N TYR A 308 -18.75 7.43 18.72
CA TYR A 308 -19.88 8.09 19.37
C TYR A 308 -20.26 9.40 18.67
N ASN A 309 -19.26 10.25 18.38
CA ASN A 309 -19.49 11.51 17.67
C ASN A 309 -20.00 11.26 16.25
N THR A 310 -19.50 10.22 15.58
CA THR A 310 -19.97 9.81 14.25
C THR A 310 -21.44 9.39 14.29
N ILE A 311 -21.84 8.56 15.25
CA ILE A 311 -23.24 8.14 15.42
C ILE A 311 -24.14 9.35 15.66
N THR A 312 -23.77 10.23 16.59
CA THR A 312 -24.54 11.45 16.89
C THR A 312 -24.68 12.36 15.66
N SER A 313 -23.60 12.51 14.87
CA SER A 313 -23.64 13.33 13.66
C SER A 313 -24.45 12.68 12.54
N LEU A 314 -24.47 11.35 12.45
CA LEU A 314 -25.32 10.62 11.51
C LEU A 314 -26.79 10.69 11.90
N ASP A 315 -27.11 10.60 13.18
CA ASP A 315 -28.48 10.75 13.68
C ASP A 315 -29.01 12.15 13.43
N ALA A 316 -28.20 13.19 13.64
CA ALA A 316 -28.54 14.57 13.29
C ALA A 316 -28.74 14.74 11.75
N ALA A 317 -27.87 14.10 10.94
CA ALA A 317 -27.99 14.11 9.49
C ALA A 317 -29.26 13.38 9.00
N LYS A 318 -29.74 12.35 9.71
CA LYS A 318 -31.00 11.66 9.39
C LYS A 318 -32.21 12.58 9.43
N GLU A 319 -32.23 13.56 10.34
CA GLU A 319 -33.32 14.51 10.49
C GLU A 319 -33.32 15.57 9.37
N THR A 320 -32.13 15.92 8.86
CA THR A 320 -31.97 16.99 7.86
C THR A 320 -31.84 16.47 6.42
N ASP A 321 -31.20 15.29 6.23
CA ASP A 321 -30.96 14.68 4.91
C ASP A 321 -31.04 13.15 4.99
N ILE A 322 -32.23 12.62 4.91
CA ILE A 322 -32.51 11.18 4.98
C ILE A 322 -31.86 10.38 3.84
N LYS A 323 -31.71 10.99 2.66
CA LYS A 323 -31.06 10.37 1.50
C LYS A 323 -29.58 10.14 1.79
N PHE A 324 -28.89 11.16 2.27
CA PHE A 324 -27.50 11.09 2.69
C PHE A 324 -27.30 10.00 3.75
N TYR A 325 -28.14 9.97 4.78
CA TYR A 325 -28.10 8.97 5.85
C TYR A 325 -28.17 7.54 5.28
N HIS A 326 -29.14 7.26 4.41
CA HIS A 326 -29.26 5.95 3.78
C HIS A 326 -28.07 5.59 2.89
N GLN A 327 -27.52 6.55 2.15
CA GLN A 327 -26.32 6.32 1.32
C GLN A 327 -25.11 5.93 2.17
N VAL A 328 -24.91 6.60 3.32
CA VAL A 328 -23.82 6.25 4.27
C VAL A 328 -24.04 4.87 4.85
N LEU A 329 -25.26 4.52 5.30
CA LEU A 329 -25.55 3.18 5.82
C LEU A 329 -25.33 2.09 4.77
N ASN A 330 -25.75 2.31 3.53
CA ASN A 330 -25.49 1.38 2.44
C ASN A 330 -23.99 1.18 2.20
N THR A 331 -23.22 2.27 2.21
CA THR A 331 -21.75 2.20 2.10
C THR A 331 -21.15 1.30 3.20
N LEU A 332 -21.56 1.51 4.46
CA LEU A 332 -21.07 0.71 5.57
C LEU A 332 -21.50 -0.77 5.45
N SER A 333 -22.74 -1.02 5.02
CA SER A 333 -23.24 -2.38 4.78
C SER A 333 -22.43 -3.14 3.73
N TYR A 334 -22.00 -2.49 2.64
CA TYR A 334 -21.10 -3.10 1.66
C TYR A 334 -19.69 -3.33 2.22
N ALA A 335 -19.18 -2.39 3.00
CA ALA A 335 -17.84 -2.48 3.59
C ALA A 335 -17.72 -3.53 4.69
N GLU A 336 -18.82 -3.82 5.42
CA GLU A 336 -18.88 -4.83 6.49
C GLU A 336 -19.05 -6.25 5.95
N LYS A 337 -19.56 -6.40 4.72
CA LYS A 337 -19.67 -7.71 4.10
C LYS A 337 -18.29 -8.37 4.06
N ASP A 338 -18.20 -9.32 4.87
CA ASP A 338 -17.09 -9.98 5.50
C ASP A 338 -15.82 -10.11 4.63
N LEU A 339 -14.79 -9.40 5.04
CA LEU A 339 -13.40 -9.59 4.62
C LEU A 339 -12.86 -10.98 5.00
N SER A 340 -13.58 -11.73 5.82
CA SER A 340 -13.25 -13.10 6.22
C SER A 340 -13.38 -14.09 5.06
N ARG A 341 -14.10 -13.73 4.02
CA ARG A 341 -14.20 -14.52 2.80
C ARG A 341 -13.47 -13.80 1.70
N LYS A 342 -12.25 -14.20 1.41
CA LYS A 342 -11.56 -13.85 0.17
C LYS A 342 -12.33 -14.42 -1.01
N ASN A 343 -13.44 -13.83 -1.31
CA ASN A 343 -14.11 -14.08 -2.55
C ASN A 343 -14.11 -12.79 -3.37
N SER A 344 -14.22 -12.95 -4.67
CA SER A 344 -14.42 -11.86 -5.62
C SER A 344 -15.50 -10.87 -5.17
N ASN A 345 -16.50 -11.36 -4.44
CA ASN A 345 -17.62 -10.58 -3.94
C ASN A 345 -17.16 -9.56 -2.89
N ALA A 346 -16.30 -9.92 -1.94
CA ALA A 346 -15.79 -8.98 -0.94
C ALA A 346 -14.95 -7.85 -1.57
N PHE A 347 -14.18 -8.16 -2.62
CA PHE A 347 -13.45 -7.14 -3.37
C PHE A 347 -14.40 -6.20 -4.11
N VAL A 348 -15.40 -6.75 -4.80
CA VAL A 348 -16.43 -5.96 -5.51
C VAL A 348 -17.24 -5.14 -4.54
N ASP A 349 -17.67 -5.70 -3.40
CA ASP A 349 -18.44 -4.99 -2.38
C ASP A 349 -17.66 -3.81 -1.78
N ASN A 350 -16.36 -3.98 -1.48
CA ASN A 350 -15.51 -2.87 -1.01
C ASN A 350 -15.32 -1.79 -2.09
N TRP A 351 -15.23 -2.18 -3.37
CA TRP A 351 -15.19 -1.22 -4.46
C TRP A 351 -16.53 -0.47 -4.58
N ILE A 352 -17.67 -1.16 -4.50
CA ILE A 352 -19.00 -0.54 -4.50
C ILE A 352 -19.15 0.42 -3.32
N ALA A 353 -18.65 0.05 -2.14
CA ALA A 353 -18.63 0.94 -0.98
C ALA A 353 -17.85 2.23 -1.27
N LEU A 354 -16.69 2.12 -1.91
CA LEU A 354 -15.86 3.27 -2.29
C LEU A 354 -16.54 4.14 -3.36
N GLU A 355 -17.16 3.53 -4.38
CA GLU A 355 -17.93 4.25 -5.39
C GLU A 355 -19.13 4.97 -4.78
N THR A 356 -19.85 4.30 -3.87
CA THR A 356 -21.04 4.85 -3.21
C THR A 356 -20.68 6.06 -2.36
N ILE A 357 -19.65 5.95 -1.49
CA ILE A 357 -19.24 7.07 -0.63
C ILE A 357 -18.76 8.27 -1.46
N CYS A 358 -17.96 8.05 -2.51
CA CYS A 358 -17.50 9.13 -3.38
C CYS A 358 -18.63 9.78 -4.20
N SER A 359 -19.68 9.04 -4.52
CA SER A 359 -20.83 9.53 -5.30
C SER A 359 -21.85 10.31 -4.46
N ILE A 360 -21.75 10.31 -3.13
CA ILE A 360 -22.61 11.08 -2.23
C ILE A 360 -22.54 12.59 -2.51
N SER A 361 -21.44 13.07 -3.08
CA SER A 361 -21.28 14.48 -3.46
C SER A 361 -22.21 14.94 -4.58
N GLU A 362 -22.78 14.02 -5.35
CA GLU A 362 -23.56 14.28 -6.58
C GLU A 362 -22.80 15.07 -7.68
N ILE A 363 -21.53 15.44 -7.45
CA ILE A 363 -20.68 16.14 -8.43
C ILE A 363 -20.27 15.19 -9.55
N LYS A 364 -19.93 13.94 -9.18
CA LYS A 364 -19.56 12.85 -10.08
C LYS A 364 -20.09 11.54 -9.54
N SER A 365 -20.15 10.51 -10.38
CA SER A 365 -20.69 9.20 -10.02
C SER A 365 -19.72 8.06 -10.40
N GLY A 366 -19.85 6.93 -9.70
CA GLY A 366 -19.12 5.69 -10.01
C GLY A 366 -17.59 5.88 -10.04
N TYR A 367 -16.96 5.26 -11.04
CA TYR A 367 -15.50 5.34 -11.21
C TYR A 367 -14.96 6.77 -11.32
N GLU A 368 -15.66 7.67 -12.01
CA GLU A 368 -15.22 9.07 -12.13
C GLU A 368 -15.17 9.78 -10.77
N ALA A 369 -16.11 9.48 -9.87
CA ALA A 369 -16.10 10.04 -8.53
C ALA A 369 -14.89 9.53 -7.73
N VAL A 370 -14.60 8.23 -7.80
CA VAL A 370 -13.43 7.62 -7.16
C VAL A 370 -12.14 8.26 -7.70
N GLN A 371 -11.98 8.32 -9.02
CA GLN A 371 -10.81 8.90 -9.68
C GLN A 371 -10.61 10.38 -9.33
N PHE A 372 -11.70 11.13 -9.13
CA PHE A 372 -11.64 12.55 -8.84
C PHE A 372 -11.35 12.87 -7.37
N PHE A 373 -11.99 12.16 -6.43
CA PHE A 373 -11.91 12.47 -5.01
C PHE A 373 -10.83 11.70 -4.26
N VAL A 374 -10.67 10.41 -4.53
CA VAL A 374 -9.77 9.55 -3.75
C VAL A 374 -8.33 10.04 -3.76
N PRO A 375 -7.71 10.42 -4.89
CA PRO A 375 -6.34 10.96 -4.87
C PRO A 375 -6.21 12.20 -3.99
N LYS A 376 -7.19 13.11 -4.03
CA LYS A 376 -7.18 14.35 -3.24
C LYS A 376 -7.27 14.07 -1.74
N ILE A 377 -8.18 13.18 -1.35
CA ILE A 377 -8.36 12.78 0.05
C ILE A 377 -7.12 12.06 0.56
N LEU A 378 -6.64 11.06 -0.18
CA LEU A 378 -5.48 10.28 0.21
C LEU A 378 -4.23 11.15 0.35
N ILE A 379 -3.93 11.98 -0.64
CA ILE A 379 -2.70 12.78 -0.63
C ILE A 379 -2.73 13.80 0.51
N THR A 380 -3.83 14.52 0.68
CA THR A 380 -3.94 15.50 1.77
C THR A 380 -3.80 14.84 3.14
N THR A 381 -4.37 13.64 3.31
CA THR A 381 -4.28 12.87 4.56
C THR A 381 -2.88 12.28 4.75
N ILE A 382 -2.33 11.61 3.74
CA ILE A 382 -1.03 10.93 3.80
C ILE A 382 0.09 11.95 3.98
N VAL A 383 0.11 13.02 3.19
CA VAL A 383 1.13 14.07 3.30
C VAL A 383 1.11 14.67 4.70
N ARG A 384 -0.09 14.99 5.22
CA ARG A 384 -0.25 15.51 6.58
C ARG A 384 0.26 14.52 7.63
N GLN A 385 -0.18 13.26 7.59
CA GLN A 385 0.18 12.25 8.58
C GLN A 385 1.67 11.92 8.54
N ASN A 386 2.23 11.70 7.36
CA ASN A 386 3.62 11.30 7.21
C ASN A 386 4.59 12.42 7.52
N ILE A 387 4.30 13.65 7.05
CA ILE A 387 5.12 14.81 7.43
C ILE A 387 5.09 14.98 8.95
N THR A 388 3.91 14.91 9.56
CA THR A 388 3.77 15.05 11.01
C THR A 388 4.53 13.94 11.75
N SER A 389 4.36 12.69 11.35
CA SER A 389 5.04 11.55 11.98
C SER A 389 6.55 11.65 11.83
N TYR A 390 7.03 11.99 10.64
CA TYR A 390 8.45 12.21 10.39
C TYR A 390 9.02 13.33 11.27
N LEU A 391 8.39 14.49 11.26
CA LEU A 391 8.88 15.65 11.99
C LEU A 391 8.88 15.40 13.51
N ILE A 392 7.83 14.77 14.03
CA ILE A 392 7.75 14.42 15.45
C ILE A 392 8.81 13.37 15.81
N LYS A 393 9.00 12.34 15.01
CA LYS A 393 10.01 11.30 15.28
C LYS A 393 11.42 11.86 15.25
N ALA A 394 11.73 12.70 14.25
CA ALA A 394 13.02 13.36 14.15
C ALA A 394 13.26 14.31 15.34
N TYR A 395 12.27 15.15 15.68
CA TYR A 395 12.35 16.08 16.79
C TYR A 395 12.58 15.36 18.12
N LYS A 396 11.74 14.38 18.47
CA LYS A 396 11.81 13.63 19.73
C LYS A 396 13.14 12.90 19.93
N ASN A 397 13.61 12.26 18.88
CA ASN A 397 14.75 11.36 19.00
C ASN A 397 16.10 12.09 18.90
N TYR A 398 16.14 13.21 18.18
CA TYR A 398 17.42 13.83 17.82
C TYR A 398 17.50 15.32 18.11
N PHE A 399 16.37 16.01 18.30
CA PHE A 399 16.30 17.48 18.42
C PHE A 399 15.46 17.97 19.62
N LYS A 400 15.24 17.13 20.61
CA LYS A 400 14.39 17.45 21.79
C LYS A 400 14.81 18.69 22.58
N ASP A 401 16.08 19.07 22.47
CA ASP A 401 16.66 20.21 23.19
C ASP A 401 16.58 21.53 22.38
N VAL A 402 16.08 21.48 21.15
CA VAL A 402 15.91 22.62 20.24
C VAL A 402 14.44 23.01 20.21
N LYS A 403 14.11 24.29 20.03
CA LYS A 403 12.70 24.70 19.81
C LYS A 403 12.18 24.14 18.48
N LEU A 404 10.89 23.81 18.42
CA LEU A 404 10.28 23.24 17.22
C LEU A 404 10.46 24.12 15.97
N GLU A 405 10.34 25.44 16.13
CA GLU A 405 10.52 26.41 15.05
C GLU A 405 11.96 26.42 14.52
N ASP A 406 12.95 26.32 15.41
CA ASP A 406 14.35 26.25 15.02
C ASP A 406 14.70 24.89 14.39
N PHE A 407 14.09 23.80 14.89
CA PHE A 407 14.18 22.48 14.23
C PHE A 407 13.62 22.52 12.80
N LEU A 408 12.47 23.16 12.57
CA LEU A 408 11.91 23.31 11.23
C LEU A 408 12.84 24.11 10.29
N LYS A 409 13.49 25.15 10.80
CA LYS A 409 14.52 25.89 10.05
C LYS A 409 15.70 25.00 9.68
N ILE A 410 16.14 24.11 10.56
CA ILE A 410 17.23 23.17 10.28
C ILE A 410 16.87 22.24 9.12
N ILE A 411 15.69 21.60 9.14
CA ILE A 411 15.29 20.66 8.08
C ILE A 411 14.99 21.33 6.74
N THR A 412 14.66 22.61 6.73
CA THR A 412 14.47 23.40 5.51
C THR A 412 15.76 24.11 5.05
N SER A 413 16.84 23.99 5.81
CA SER A 413 18.16 24.57 5.45
C SER A 413 18.89 23.75 4.40
N GLU A 414 19.88 24.36 3.73
CA GLU A 414 20.75 23.67 2.78
C GLU A 414 21.64 22.61 3.44
N ASN A 415 22.00 22.81 4.71
CA ASN A 415 22.92 21.97 5.46
C ASN A 415 22.21 20.86 6.28
N TYR A 416 20.95 20.55 5.96
CA TYR A 416 20.18 19.52 6.70
C TYR A 416 20.87 18.15 6.68
N GLU A 417 21.57 17.80 5.60
CA GLU A 417 22.26 16.52 5.47
C GLU A 417 23.37 16.35 6.50
N GLU A 418 24.18 17.39 6.74
CA GLU A 418 25.23 17.36 7.76
C GLU A 418 24.67 17.10 9.17
N THR A 419 23.54 17.73 9.46
CA THR A 419 22.88 17.58 10.76
C THR A 419 22.32 16.17 10.95
N LEU A 420 21.70 15.59 9.92
CA LEU A 420 21.15 14.24 9.97
C LEU A 420 22.21 13.13 9.84
N ASN A 421 23.39 13.46 9.30
CA ASN A 421 24.51 12.51 9.22
C ASN A 421 25.05 12.03 10.57
N LYS A 422 24.74 12.74 11.65
CA LYS A 422 25.10 12.36 13.02
C LYS A 422 24.24 11.21 13.58
N ILE A 423 23.19 10.78 12.87
CA ILE A 423 22.28 9.71 13.29
C ILE A 423 22.94 8.33 13.04
N PRO A 424 23.08 7.48 14.07
CA PRO A 424 23.85 6.26 13.96
C PRO A 424 23.15 5.11 13.20
N ASN A 425 21.82 5.09 13.12
CA ASN A 425 21.07 3.99 12.50
C ASN A 425 20.91 4.20 10.99
N THR A 426 21.50 3.33 10.20
CA THR A 426 21.58 3.44 8.74
C THR A 426 20.21 3.51 8.04
N TYR A 427 19.26 2.66 8.44
CA TYR A 427 17.93 2.64 7.80
C TYR A 427 17.07 3.83 8.25
N ASN A 428 17.04 4.13 9.54
CA ASN A 428 16.31 5.30 10.04
C ASN A 428 16.90 6.61 9.49
N LYS A 429 18.23 6.70 9.39
CA LYS A 429 18.91 7.82 8.75
C LYS A 429 18.47 7.96 7.28
N TYR A 430 18.42 6.87 6.53
CA TYR A 430 17.95 6.90 5.14
C TYR A 430 16.52 7.45 5.04
N ILE A 431 15.59 6.96 5.86
CA ILE A 431 14.21 7.47 5.86
C ILE A 431 14.17 8.97 6.19
N LEU A 432 14.90 9.39 7.21
CA LEU A 432 14.95 10.79 7.64
C LEU A 432 15.56 11.71 6.57
N LEU A 433 16.63 11.26 5.91
CA LEU A 433 17.24 12.00 4.80
C LEU A 433 16.29 12.14 3.60
N ASN A 434 15.56 11.08 3.26
CA ASN A 434 14.57 11.15 2.18
C ASN A 434 13.45 12.15 2.47
N TRP A 435 12.92 12.13 3.69
CA TRP A 435 11.91 13.10 4.08
C TRP A 435 12.46 14.52 4.14
N ALA A 436 13.69 14.69 4.62
CA ALA A 436 14.35 15.99 4.61
C ALA A 436 14.55 16.51 3.18
N LYS A 437 14.96 15.65 2.23
CA LYS A 437 15.04 16.02 0.80
C LYS A 437 13.69 16.47 0.23
N ILE A 438 12.60 15.77 0.60
CA ILE A 438 11.24 16.14 0.17
C ILE A 438 10.83 17.48 0.77
N LEU A 439 11.13 17.71 2.05
CA LEU A 439 10.70 18.88 2.80
C LEU A 439 11.67 20.06 2.73
N ASN A 440 12.82 19.89 2.12
CA ASN A 440 13.86 20.93 2.05
C ASN A 440 13.36 22.21 1.35
N ASN A 441 12.56 22.06 0.29
CA ASN A 441 11.97 23.20 -0.39
C ASN A 441 10.56 22.89 -0.95
N PRO A 442 9.74 23.92 -1.25
CA PRO A 442 8.37 23.75 -1.73
C PRO A 442 8.28 22.99 -3.06
N LEU A 443 9.27 23.15 -3.96
CA LEU A 443 9.29 22.47 -5.25
C LEU A 443 9.46 20.96 -5.09
N ASN A 444 10.33 20.50 -4.19
CA ASN A 444 10.54 19.10 -3.91
C ASN A 444 9.25 18.46 -3.33
N LEU A 445 8.59 19.15 -2.41
CA LEU A 445 7.32 18.70 -1.86
C LEU A 445 6.23 18.65 -2.94
N TYR A 446 6.13 19.66 -3.80
CA TYR A 446 5.19 19.67 -4.92
C TYR A 446 5.44 18.52 -5.90
N GLN A 447 6.69 18.26 -6.26
CA GLN A 447 7.07 17.14 -7.13
C GLN A 447 6.77 15.79 -6.48
N TYR A 448 6.94 15.68 -5.17
CA TYR A 448 6.57 14.47 -4.41
C TYR A 448 5.06 14.24 -4.46
N ILE A 449 4.26 15.28 -4.24
CA ILE A 449 2.79 15.21 -4.29
C ILE A 449 2.32 14.77 -5.68
N ASN A 450 2.87 15.33 -6.75
CA ASN A 450 2.50 14.94 -8.11
C ASN A 450 2.84 13.46 -8.41
N ARG A 451 4.02 12.99 -7.99
CA ARG A 451 4.40 11.58 -8.12
C ARG A 451 3.47 10.65 -7.31
N LEU A 452 3.06 11.09 -6.12
CA LEU A 452 2.12 10.34 -5.29
C LEU A 452 0.73 10.30 -5.93
N GLN A 453 0.30 11.39 -6.58
CA GLN A 453 -0.96 11.43 -7.33
C GLN A 453 -0.94 10.43 -8.50
N ASP A 454 0.13 10.42 -9.29
CA ASP A 454 0.29 9.47 -10.39
C ASP A 454 0.24 8.02 -9.88
N LYS A 455 0.91 7.72 -8.77
CA LYS A 455 0.88 6.40 -8.13
C LYS A 455 -0.53 6.00 -7.72
N ILE A 456 -1.24 6.86 -7.01
CA ILE A 456 -2.61 6.59 -6.55
C ILE A 456 -3.56 6.39 -7.73
N ASN A 457 -3.44 7.20 -8.77
CA ASN A 457 -4.25 7.07 -9.98
C ASN A 457 -4.04 5.70 -10.66
N ILE A 458 -2.80 5.23 -10.72
CA ILE A 458 -2.49 3.90 -11.28
C ILE A 458 -3.02 2.78 -10.38
N ASP A 459 -2.90 2.88 -9.06
CA ASP A 459 -3.44 1.89 -8.13
C ASP A 459 -4.98 1.81 -8.23
N ILE A 460 -5.66 2.96 -8.30
CA ILE A 460 -7.12 3.03 -8.52
C ILE A 460 -7.49 2.38 -9.85
N LEU A 461 -6.76 2.67 -10.91
CA LEU A 461 -7.01 2.09 -12.23
C LEU A 461 -6.84 0.56 -12.21
N ARG A 462 -5.80 0.04 -11.57
CA ARG A 462 -5.57 -1.40 -11.40
C ARG A 462 -6.71 -2.08 -10.65
N ILE A 463 -7.12 -1.50 -9.54
CA ILE A 463 -8.25 -1.99 -8.73
C ILE A 463 -9.53 -2.02 -9.58
N TYR A 464 -9.79 -0.97 -10.35
CA TYR A 464 -10.96 -0.90 -11.22
C TYR A 464 -10.94 -1.94 -12.36
N ILE A 465 -9.79 -2.15 -13.00
CA ILE A 465 -9.62 -3.20 -14.03
C ILE A 465 -9.90 -4.57 -13.41
N LEU A 466 -9.33 -4.86 -12.23
CA LEU A 466 -9.56 -6.12 -11.53
C LEU A 466 -11.04 -6.30 -11.15
N ARG A 467 -11.69 -5.27 -10.63
CA ARG A 467 -13.13 -5.31 -10.33
C ARG A 467 -13.95 -5.68 -11.55
N ASN A 468 -13.64 -5.08 -12.70
CA ASN A 468 -14.35 -5.39 -13.94
C ASN A 468 -14.09 -6.84 -14.40
N GLU A 469 -12.88 -7.35 -14.24
CA GLU A 469 -12.57 -8.75 -14.51
C GLU A 469 -13.35 -9.70 -13.60
N TYR A 470 -13.47 -9.40 -12.31
CA TYR A 470 -14.27 -10.20 -11.38
C TYR A 470 -15.74 -10.25 -11.76
N VAL A 471 -16.32 -9.11 -12.09
CA VAL A 471 -17.73 -9.02 -12.47
C VAL A 471 -18.01 -9.81 -13.76
N HIS A 472 -17.06 -9.81 -14.70
CA HIS A 472 -17.30 -10.39 -16.04
C HIS A 472 -16.75 -11.80 -16.23
N SER A 473 -15.75 -12.25 -15.48
CA SER A 473 -15.09 -13.54 -15.72
C SER A 473 -15.08 -14.52 -14.55
N CYS A 474 -15.46 -14.09 -13.34
CA CYS A 474 -15.39 -14.88 -12.11
C CYS A 474 -14.01 -15.54 -11.85
N ASN A 475 -12.95 -15.01 -12.44
CA ASN A 475 -11.63 -15.65 -12.42
C ASN A 475 -10.75 -15.02 -11.34
N LEU A 476 -10.49 -15.79 -10.27
CA LEU A 476 -9.66 -15.41 -9.14
C LEU A 476 -8.19 -15.77 -9.42
N ASN A 477 -7.33 -14.80 -9.65
CA ASN A 477 -5.89 -15.01 -9.75
C ASN A 477 -5.16 -14.56 -8.48
N ALA A 478 -4.06 -15.21 -8.13
CA ALA A 478 -3.25 -15.00 -6.93
C ALA A 478 -2.73 -13.54 -6.74
N PHE A 479 -2.65 -12.74 -7.81
CA PHE A 479 -2.20 -11.35 -7.79
C PHE A 479 -3.08 -10.37 -6.99
N GLN A 480 -4.17 -10.83 -6.44
CA GLN A 480 -5.28 -10.01 -5.96
C GLN A 480 -5.15 -9.61 -4.51
N THR A 481 -4.26 -10.26 -3.77
CA THR A 481 -4.09 -10.00 -2.33
C THR A 481 -3.61 -8.58 -2.07
N LEU A 482 -2.65 -8.09 -2.84
CA LEU A 482 -2.08 -6.77 -2.64
C LEU A 482 -3.05 -5.65 -3.07
N GLU A 483 -3.73 -5.80 -4.20
CA GLU A 483 -4.75 -4.85 -4.67
C GLU A 483 -5.93 -4.80 -3.72
N PHE A 484 -6.33 -5.94 -3.16
CA PHE A 484 -7.35 -5.99 -2.13
C PHE A 484 -6.91 -5.25 -0.86
N TYR A 485 -5.67 -5.45 -0.43
CA TYR A 485 -5.08 -4.75 0.70
C TYR A 485 -5.01 -3.23 0.45
N LYS A 486 -4.62 -2.82 -0.76
CA LYS A 486 -4.63 -1.40 -1.17
C LYS A 486 -6.05 -0.84 -1.16
N LEU A 487 -7.02 -1.52 -1.76
CA LEU A 487 -8.42 -1.10 -1.78
C LEU A 487 -8.95 -0.88 -0.36
N LYS A 488 -8.67 -1.81 0.56
CA LYS A 488 -9.12 -1.69 1.95
C LYS A 488 -8.48 -0.50 2.66
N ASN A 489 -7.18 -0.28 2.46
CA ASN A 489 -6.51 0.90 3.03
C ASN A 489 -7.04 2.21 2.45
N ILE A 490 -7.26 2.26 1.14
CA ILE A 490 -7.89 3.41 0.47
C ILE A 490 -9.26 3.69 1.09
N PHE A 491 -10.12 2.67 1.16
CA PHE A 491 -11.46 2.81 1.73
C PHE A 491 -11.41 3.30 3.19
N ASN A 492 -10.56 2.70 4.03
CA ASN A 492 -10.44 3.09 5.43
C ASN A 492 -10.01 4.56 5.58
N ILE A 493 -9.05 5.03 4.78
CA ILE A 493 -8.61 6.44 4.82
C ILE A 493 -9.74 7.37 4.35
N VAL A 494 -10.44 7.00 3.29
CA VAL A 494 -11.54 7.82 2.75
C VAL A 494 -12.68 7.91 3.76
N ILE A 495 -13.10 6.80 4.35
CA ILE A 495 -14.20 6.79 5.32
C ILE A 495 -13.84 7.51 6.62
N ASP A 496 -12.60 7.38 7.10
CA ASP A 496 -12.10 8.10 8.27
C ASP A 496 -12.13 9.61 8.06
N GLU A 497 -11.61 10.09 6.92
CA GLU A 497 -11.63 11.53 6.60
C GLU A 497 -13.05 12.04 6.37
N PHE A 498 -13.90 11.23 5.75
CA PHE A 498 -15.32 11.54 5.58
C PHE A 498 -16.01 11.76 6.92
N PHE A 499 -15.90 10.81 7.86
CA PHE A 499 -16.49 10.94 9.19
C PHE A 499 -15.87 12.07 10.00
N ARG A 500 -14.56 12.32 9.84
CA ARG A 500 -13.92 13.47 10.47
C ARG A 500 -14.49 14.81 9.97
N CYS A 501 -14.80 14.92 8.69
CA CYS A 501 -15.46 16.11 8.15
C CYS A 501 -16.90 16.23 8.61
N LEU A 502 -17.64 15.13 8.65
CA LEU A 502 -19.01 15.09 9.15
C LEU A 502 -19.10 15.54 10.62
N THR A 503 -18.22 15.01 11.50
CA THR A 503 -18.23 15.35 12.93
C THR A 503 -17.74 16.76 13.23
N ASN A 504 -16.94 17.36 12.35
CA ASN A 504 -16.45 18.72 12.51
C ASN A 504 -17.32 19.78 11.80
N ARG A 505 -18.39 19.34 11.16
CA ARG A 505 -19.35 20.26 10.51
C ARG A 505 -20.03 21.09 11.59
N LYS A 506 -20.05 22.41 11.38
CA LYS A 506 -20.83 23.32 12.22
C LYS A 506 -22.27 23.36 11.71
N ASP A 507 -23.24 23.23 12.58
CA ASP A 507 -24.68 23.19 12.27
C ASP A 507 -25.23 24.40 11.45
N LYS A 508 -24.36 25.37 11.16
CA LYS A 508 -24.71 26.60 10.45
C LYS A 508 -24.42 26.58 8.94
N ASP A 509 -23.76 25.55 8.44
CA ASP A 509 -23.41 25.44 7.02
C ASP A 509 -24.50 24.64 6.29
N GLU A 510 -25.75 25.12 6.31
CA GLU A 510 -26.84 24.58 5.48
C GLU A 510 -26.63 25.07 4.04
N SER A 511 -25.93 24.29 3.22
CA SER A 511 -26.00 24.49 1.78
C SER A 511 -27.30 23.88 1.23
N HIS A 512 -27.89 24.52 0.23
CA HIS A 512 -29.02 23.97 -0.50
C HIS A 512 -28.68 22.67 -1.27
N GLU A 513 -27.40 22.31 -1.33
CA GLU A 513 -26.87 21.19 -2.13
C GLU A 513 -26.63 19.92 -1.31
N GLY A 514 -26.85 19.96 0.02
CA GLY A 514 -26.80 18.81 0.90
C GLY A 514 -25.46 18.52 1.56
N ILE A 515 -25.51 17.67 2.60
CA ILE A 515 -24.36 17.37 3.48
C ILE A 515 -23.20 16.72 2.71
N GLY A 516 -23.52 15.81 1.81
CA GLY A 516 -22.51 15.12 1.02
C GLY A 516 -21.70 16.05 0.13
N PHE A 517 -22.37 16.99 -0.53
CA PHE A 517 -21.74 18.01 -1.36
C PHE A 517 -20.75 18.86 -0.53
N ASP A 518 -21.17 19.33 0.64
CA ASP A 518 -20.32 20.15 1.52
C ASP A 518 -19.04 19.43 1.96
N ILE A 519 -19.17 18.16 2.36
CA ILE A 519 -18.02 17.36 2.79
C ILE A 519 -17.01 17.21 1.65
N PHE A 520 -17.47 16.86 0.44
CA PHE A 520 -16.58 16.65 -0.70
C PHE A 520 -16.01 17.95 -1.27
N ASN A 521 -16.74 19.06 -1.18
CA ASN A 521 -16.21 20.40 -1.47
C ASN A 521 -15.08 20.79 -0.51
N GLN A 522 -15.19 20.47 0.78
CA GLN A 522 -14.08 20.68 1.73
C GLN A 522 -12.82 19.91 1.33
N PHE A 523 -12.92 18.67 0.82
CA PHE A 523 -11.76 17.93 0.33
C PHE A 523 -11.12 18.60 -0.88
N THR A 524 -11.93 19.03 -1.85
CA THR A 524 -11.45 19.73 -3.04
C THR A 524 -10.79 21.05 -2.65
N TYR A 525 -11.39 21.81 -1.75
CA TYR A 525 -10.85 23.07 -1.25
C TYR A 525 -9.51 22.90 -0.53
N LYS A 526 -9.39 21.90 0.38
CA LYS A 526 -8.13 21.58 1.07
C LYS A 526 -7.01 21.22 0.08
N TRP A 527 -7.35 20.42 -0.94
CA TRP A 527 -6.43 20.06 -2.01
C TRP A 527 -5.95 21.27 -2.79
N ASP A 528 -6.89 22.12 -3.23
CA ASP A 528 -6.59 23.32 -4.01
C ASP A 528 -5.73 24.31 -3.23
N ILE A 529 -6.02 24.53 -1.95
CA ILE A 529 -5.20 25.38 -1.09
C ILE A 529 -3.79 24.82 -0.98
N MET A 530 -3.65 23.52 -0.70
CA MET A 530 -2.34 22.89 -0.57
C MET A 530 -1.49 23.08 -1.84
N LEU A 531 -2.05 22.80 -3.01
CA LEU A 531 -1.34 22.94 -4.28
C LEU A 531 -1.05 24.40 -4.65
N LYS A 532 -2.04 25.29 -4.47
CA LYS A 532 -1.87 26.72 -4.77
C LYS A 532 -0.79 27.34 -3.88
N SER A 533 -0.81 27.01 -2.58
CA SER A 533 0.19 27.51 -1.64
C SER A 533 1.60 27.07 -2.05
N LEU A 534 1.80 25.78 -2.33
CA LEU A 534 3.11 25.28 -2.77
C LEU A 534 3.54 25.88 -4.12
N ASN A 535 2.62 25.98 -5.07
CA ASN A 535 2.90 26.54 -6.40
C ASN A 535 3.30 28.04 -6.31
N LEU A 536 2.66 28.80 -5.45
CA LEU A 536 3.06 30.19 -5.21
C LEU A 536 4.45 30.27 -4.58
N MET A 537 4.76 29.39 -3.63
CA MET A 537 6.04 29.34 -2.95
C MET A 537 7.20 29.09 -3.91
N PHE A 538 7.11 28.13 -4.82
CA PHE A 538 8.22 27.88 -5.74
C PHE A 538 8.27 28.84 -6.94
N LYS A 539 7.16 29.46 -7.36
CA LYS A 539 7.18 30.52 -8.36
C LYS A 539 7.91 31.77 -7.88
N VAL A 540 7.80 32.09 -6.60
CA VAL A 540 8.61 33.15 -6.00
C VAL A 540 10.11 32.79 -6.06
N GLU A 541 10.48 31.54 -5.77
CA GLU A 541 11.84 31.05 -5.95
C GLU A 541 12.32 31.21 -7.41
N GLU A 542 11.53 30.78 -8.37
CA GLU A 542 11.89 30.85 -9.79
C GLU A 542 12.12 32.30 -10.27
N HIS A 543 11.33 33.24 -9.78
CA HIS A 543 11.53 34.68 -10.05
C HIS A 543 12.81 35.24 -9.43
N ILE A 544 13.16 34.82 -8.23
CA ILE A 544 14.41 35.21 -7.57
C ILE A 544 15.62 34.67 -8.33
N TYR A 545 15.57 33.41 -8.77
CA TYR A 545 16.67 32.81 -9.56
C TYR A 545 16.83 33.41 -10.96
N LYS A 546 15.75 33.89 -11.59
CA LYS A 546 15.81 34.50 -12.93
C LYS A 546 16.23 35.97 -12.92
N SER A 547 16.07 36.67 -11.80
CA SER A 547 16.38 38.09 -11.70
C SER A 547 17.81 38.39 -11.30
N ASP A 548 18.58 37.44 -10.77
CA ASP A 548 19.89 37.66 -10.21
C ASP A 548 20.94 36.74 -10.88
N THR A 549 21.67 37.31 -11.87
CA THR A 549 22.84 36.67 -12.51
C THR A 549 24.10 36.72 -11.65
N THR A 550 24.04 37.31 -10.47
CA THR A 550 25.13 37.35 -9.49
C THR A 550 24.83 36.36 -8.37
N LYS A 551 25.67 35.37 -8.21
CA LYS A 551 25.74 34.28 -7.25
C LYS A 551 25.40 34.64 -5.79
N ILE A 552 24.20 35.06 -5.50
CA ILE A 552 23.66 35.11 -4.14
C ILE A 552 22.67 33.96 -4.03
N VAL A 553 23.07 32.90 -3.32
CA VAL A 553 22.15 31.85 -2.92
C VAL A 553 21.11 32.48 -1.96
N PRO A 554 19.83 32.54 -2.34
CA PRO A 554 18.85 33.20 -1.48
C PRO A 554 18.76 32.45 -0.16
N ASP A 555 18.71 33.18 0.92
CA ASP A 555 18.42 32.64 2.25
C ASP A 555 16.97 32.13 2.27
N ARG A 556 16.82 30.81 2.04
CA ARG A 556 15.53 30.11 1.92
C ARG A 556 14.69 30.17 3.20
N THR A 557 15.31 30.51 4.33
CA THR A 557 14.63 30.63 5.61
C THR A 557 13.76 31.89 5.73
N ASN A 558 14.01 32.90 4.88
CA ASN A 558 13.34 34.19 4.89
C ASN A 558 12.42 34.44 3.69
N MET A 559 12.13 33.45 2.87
CA MET A 559 11.17 33.59 1.79
C MET A 559 9.76 33.85 2.33
N THR A 560 9.36 35.10 2.30
CA THR A 560 8.01 35.54 2.66
C THR A 560 7.12 35.58 1.45
N ILE A 561 6.03 34.82 1.48
CA ILE A 561 4.98 34.88 0.46
C ILE A 561 3.84 35.71 1.01
N LYS A 562 3.45 36.73 0.27
CA LYS A 562 2.20 37.46 0.51
C LYS A 562 1.01 36.60 0.04
N LEU A 563 0.72 35.56 0.78
CA LEU A 563 -0.63 35.02 0.92
C LEU A 563 -1.18 35.64 2.18
N GLU A 564 -2.33 36.25 2.19
CA GLU A 564 -2.99 36.88 3.33
C GLU A 564 -2.23 36.72 4.66
N GLY A 565 -1.12 37.53 4.82
CA GLY A 565 -0.21 37.48 5.98
C GLY A 565 1.08 36.70 5.75
N ASN A 566 2.08 37.25 5.15
CA ASN A 566 3.53 36.90 5.14
C ASN A 566 3.93 35.50 5.71
N LEU A 567 3.39 34.40 5.16
CA LEU A 567 3.70 33.03 5.58
C LEU A 567 5.01 32.56 4.95
N THR A 568 5.97 32.14 5.76
CA THR A 568 7.17 31.45 5.31
C THR A 568 6.86 29.97 5.01
N TYR A 569 7.74 29.28 4.28
CA TYR A 569 7.62 27.83 4.09
C TYR A 569 7.69 27.07 5.41
N SER A 570 8.50 27.53 6.35
CA SER A 570 8.54 26.98 7.72
C SER A 570 7.21 27.18 8.45
N ASP A 571 6.53 28.32 8.26
CA ASP A 571 5.18 28.56 8.81
C ASP A 571 4.13 27.65 8.15
N TYR A 572 4.25 27.40 6.85
CA TYR A 572 3.39 26.44 6.16
C TYR A 572 3.53 25.04 6.76
N LEU A 573 4.75 24.53 6.96
CA LEU A 573 5.00 23.25 7.62
C LEU A 573 4.50 23.26 9.06
N LEU A 574 4.70 24.36 9.80
CA LEU A 574 4.20 24.52 11.16
C LEU A 574 2.67 24.49 11.20
N ASN A 575 1.99 25.10 10.23
CA ASN A 575 0.53 25.06 10.12
C ASN A 575 0.02 23.67 9.75
N LEU A 576 0.71 22.93 8.87
CA LEU A 576 0.42 21.51 8.62
C LEU A 576 0.51 20.70 9.92
N LEU A 577 1.50 20.97 10.75
CA LEU A 577 1.65 20.34 12.06
C LEU A 577 0.54 20.77 13.03
N LYS A 578 0.23 22.06 13.15
CA LYS A 578 -0.78 22.60 14.06
C LYS A 578 -2.19 22.09 13.76
N ASN A 579 -2.51 21.85 12.49
CA ASN A 579 -3.80 21.26 12.11
C ASN A 579 -3.94 19.77 12.52
N ASN A 580 -2.88 19.17 13.05
CA ASN A 580 -2.86 17.87 13.71
C ASN A 580 -2.73 17.98 15.23
N ASN A 581 -3.47 18.88 15.85
CA ASN A 581 -3.38 19.26 17.25
C ASN A 581 -3.33 18.08 18.24
N GLU A 582 -4.03 16.98 17.98
CA GLU A 582 -4.04 15.82 18.89
C GLU A 582 -2.69 15.12 18.95
N ILE A 583 -1.99 15.01 17.82
CA ILE A 583 -0.65 14.41 17.77
C ILE A 583 0.38 15.35 18.39
N LEU A 584 0.31 16.64 18.09
CA LEU A 584 1.23 17.64 18.64
C LEU A 584 1.13 17.78 20.14
N LYS A 585 -0.07 17.83 20.71
CA LYS A 585 -0.31 17.92 22.15
C LYS A 585 0.33 16.78 22.94
N LYS A 586 0.43 15.60 22.32
CA LYS A 586 0.99 14.40 22.95
C LYS A 586 2.53 14.41 22.99
N TYR A 587 3.19 15.04 22.00
CA TYR A 587 4.62 14.87 21.75
C TYR A 587 5.49 16.10 21.95
N ILE A 588 4.91 17.30 22.03
CA ILE A 588 5.66 18.54 22.27
C ILE A 588 5.49 18.95 23.73
N PRO A 589 6.57 19.29 24.45
CA PRO A 589 6.48 19.71 25.84
C PRO A 589 5.53 20.90 26.04
N LYS A 590 4.71 20.87 27.08
CA LYS A 590 3.72 21.93 27.41
C LYS A 590 4.30 23.35 27.49
N LYS A 591 5.62 23.50 27.64
CA LYS A 591 6.30 24.82 27.72
C LYS A 591 6.26 25.60 26.40
N ASP A 592 6.13 24.90 25.26
CA ASP A 592 6.14 25.53 23.94
C ASP A 592 4.72 25.77 23.38
N TYR A 593 3.70 25.38 24.15
CA TYR A 593 2.31 25.50 23.75
C TYR A 593 1.53 26.28 24.81
N LYS A 594 1.24 27.55 24.57
CA LYS A 594 0.26 28.31 25.37
C LYS A 594 -1.14 27.88 24.94
N GLN A 595 -1.71 26.90 25.62
CA GLN A 595 -3.13 26.57 25.44
C GLN A 595 -3.79 26.09 26.71
N LYS A 596 -5.08 26.49 26.85
CA LYS A 596 -5.96 26.15 27.95
C LYS A 596 -6.18 24.65 28.04
N ASP A 597 -6.01 24.13 29.24
CA ASP A 597 -6.30 22.74 29.61
C ASP A 597 -7.80 22.48 29.57
N GLU A 598 -8.16 21.32 28.99
CA GLU A 598 -9.19 20.43 29.50
C GLU A 598 -9.24 19.16 28.64
N ASP A 599 -9.19 18.01 29.30
CA ASP A 599 -9.43 16.63 28.83
C ASP A 599 -8.38 15.94 27.93
N LEU A 600 -7.35 15.38 28.56
CA LEU A 600 -6.43 14.41 27.95
C LEU A 600 -6.22 13.18 28.86
N GLY A 601 -7.21 12.31 28.89
CA GLY A 601 -7.04 10.92 29.32
C GLY A 601 -7.20 9.98 28.14
N ILE A 602 -6.27 9.02 28.01
CA ILE A 602 -6.35 7.85 27.15
C ILE A 602 -5.93 8.04 25.68
N LEU A 603 -4.64 7.89 25.39
CA LEU A 603 -4.10 7.51 24.07
C LEU A 603 -2.63 7.06 24.15
N GLU A 604 -2.16 6.58 25.33
CA GLU A 604 -0.74 6.23 25.48
C GLU A 604 -0.32 4.91 24.83
N ASN A 605 -1.23 3.96 24.60
CA ASN A 605 -0.86 2.60 24.23
C ASN A 605 -0.95 2.25 22.74
N ASP A 606 -1.78 2.95 21.94
CA ASP A 606 -2.01 2.51 20.54
C ASP A 606 -1.01 3.07 19.52
N PHE A 607 -0.38 4.22 19.82
CA PHE A 607 0.64 4.80 18.93
C PHE A 607 2.07 4.31 19.22
N ILE A 608 2.34 3.88 20.45
CA ILE A 608 3.63 3.30 20.82
C ILE A 608 3.82 1.96 20.13
N ASN A 609 2.78 1.15 20.00
CA ASN A 609 2.84 -0.17 19.34
C ASN A 609 3.05 -0.12 17.81
N ILE A 610 2.81 1.01 17.15
CA ILE A 610 3.13 1.19 15.72
C ILE A 610 4.63 1.42 15.49
N PHE A 611 5.38 1.88 16.51
CA PHE A 611 6.77 2.30 16.39
C PHE A 611 7.76 1.62 17.34
N THR A 612 7.30 0.77 18.27
CA THR A 612 8.18 0.06 19.21
C THR A 612 8.51 -1.37 18.79
N ASP A 613 7.81 -1.92 17.80
CA ASP A 613 8.13 -3.23 17.19
C ASP A 613 8.99 -3.10 15.91
N ILE A 614 9.78 -2.01 15.80
CA ILE A 614 10.84 -1.86 14.79
C ILE A 614 12.20 -1.75 15.48
#